data_4ae261b96a6296920330570871fbcf7d
#
_entry.id   4ae261b96a6296920330570871fbcf7d
#
_cell.length_a   1.000
_cell.length_b   1.000
_cell.length_c   1.000
_cell.angle_alpha   90.00
_cell.angle_beta   90.00
_cell.angle_gamma   90.00
#
_symmetry.space_group_name_H-M   'P 1'
#
loop_
_entity.id
_entity.type
_entity.pdbx_description
1 polymer ?
#
loop_
_entity_poly.entity_id
_entity_poly.type
_entity_poly.pdbx_seq_one_letter_code
_entity_poly.pdbx_strand_id
1 'polypeptide(L)'
;MFAFALPVLLTRSLSQNEYGLFKQVFLIITTATALLPLGFGMSAYYYLPRENDVKRRGQIILNILLFNLIMGAAACLLLVFWPGLIARIFKDPTIPTYASLVGAVILFWLFSAFLEIVPIANQELRLATVFIVFGQLTRTILLLAAAIIFDSVHALIYAGLIHGVIQSLVLLWYVSSRFPKFWRAFDWSLTVKQIAYALPFGLAGLLYTIQTDLHNYFVSNRFSAATFAIYSIGVAQVPLVGILRDSVSSVILPRISYLQEQSQPREIIVLLANAIRKLAAVYLPIYVVLLITGREFLTFMFTSAYAASWPIFAINLTLLPLSLLEVDAVVRAYEKHRYFLVKLQVVLSVLMVFGLWYGIAKFGLIGAITVVVAINFLLRVVLAARFSRVLGVGLRDLSLLKDVGKITVASVVAGLLCLFVRSMLIANGARPFVVLVISGAAFVAVYVPAILLLHVPTSDEREKVRRGVERFVYFRRSANSVS
;
A
#
# COMPACT_ATOMS: atom_id res chain seq x y z
N MET A 1 4.64 6.65 -7.27
CA MET A 1 3.99 7.39 -8.38
C MET A 1 3.48 6.49 -9.49
N PHE A 2 4.29 5.61 -10.07
CA PHE A 2 3.87 4.71 -11.18
C PHE A 2 2.67 3.84 -10.86
N ALA A 3 2.57 3.30 -9.66
CA ALA A 3 1.45 2.46 -9.22
C ALA A 3 0.09 3.16 -9.23
N PHE A 4 0.05 4.49 -9.16
CA PHE A 4 -1.18 5.27 -9.25
C PHE A 4 -1.50 5.70 -10.69
N ALA A 5 -0.48 6.01 -11.50
CA ALA A 5 -0.67 6.40 -12.88
C ALA A 5 -1.26 5.27 -13.74
N LEU A 6 -0.86 4.03 -13.48
CA LEU A 6 -1.32 2.86 -14.24
C LEU A 6 -2.85 2.67 -14.18
N PRO A 7 -3.54 2.64 -13.01
CA PRO A 7 -4.99 2.58 -12.95
C PRO A 7 -5.69 3.73 -13.69
N VAL A 8 -5.17 4.97 -13.60
CA VAL A 8 -5.72 6.14 -14.27
C VAL A 8 -5.71 5.97 -15.80
N LEU A 9 -4.61 5.45 -16.33
CA LEU A 9 -4.47 5.24 -17.78
C LEU A 9 -5.29 4.04 -18.26
N LEU A 10 -5.28 2.93 -17.51
CA LEU A 10 -6.06 1.74 -17.85
C LEU A 10 -7.58 2.01 -17.86
N THR A 11 -8.10 2.83 -16.95
CA THR A 11 -9.53 3.18 -16.92
C THR A 11 -9.97 4.11 -18.06
N ARG A 12 -9.02 4.70 -18.79
CA ARG A 12 -9.28 5.51 -19.98
C ARG A 12 -9.19 4.71 -21.27
N SER A 13 -8.41 3.61 -21.27
CA SER A 13 -8.23 2.74 -22.43
C SER A 13 -9.22 1.58 -22.44
N LEU A 14 -9.55 1.00 -21.28
CA LEU A 14 -10.40 -0.17 -21.15
C LEU A 14 -11.83 0.18 -20.76
N SER A 15 -12.79 -0.63 -21.20
CA SER A 15 -14.14 -0.62 -20.67
C SER A 15 -14.16 -0.98 -19.17
N GLN A 16 -15.25 -0.63 -18.45
CA GLN A 16 -15.39 -1.02 -17.03
C GLN A 16 -15.32 -2.52 -16.83
N ASN A 17 -15.88 -3.29 -17.75
CA ASN A 17 -15.86 -4.76 -17.64
C ASN A 17 -14.44 -5.31 -17.80
N GLU A 18 -13.71 -4.86 -18.81
CA GLU A 18 -12.31 -5.27 -19.05
C GLU A 18 -11.38 -4.85 -17.92
N TYR A 19 -11.54 -3.62 -17.43
CA TYR A 19 -10.79 -3.16 -16.26
C TYR A 19 -11.12 -3.99 -15.01
N GLY A 20 -12.38 -4.38 -14.82
CA GLY A 20 -12.80 -5.25 -13.75
C GLY A 20 -12.20 -6.66 -13.85
N LEU A 21 -12.24 -7.28 -15.04
CA LEU A 21 -11.60 -8.56 -15.32
C LEU A 21 -10.08 -8.49 -15.09
N PHE A 22 -9.42 -7.44 -15.59
CA PHE A 22 -8.02 -7.19 -15.31
C PHE A 22 -7.74 -7.16 -13.80
N LYS A 23 -8.54 -6.42 -13.02
CA LYS A 23 -8.40 -6.33 -11.58
C LYS A 23 -8.62 -7.67 -10.87
N GLN A 24 -9.58 -8.48 -11.32
CA GLN A 24 -9.84 -9.82 -10.78
C GLN A 24 -8.65 -10.76 -11.03
N VAL A 25 -8.14 -10.78 -12.26
CA VAL A 25 -6.98 -11.60 -12.64
C VAL A 25 -5.74 -11.17 -11.86
N PHE A 26 -5.46 -9.88 -11.79
CA PHE A 26 -4.30 -9.38 -11.06
C PHE A 26 -4.44 -9.53 -9.54
N LEU A 27 -5.65 -9.57 -9.00
CA LEU A 27 -5.89 -9.93 -7.60
C LEU A 27 -5.39 -11.34 -7.29
N ILE A 28 -5.67 -12.32 -8.18
CA ILE A 28 -5.16 -13.71 -8.02
C ILE A 28 -3.62 -13.69 -8.05
N ILE A 29 -3.03 -13.06 -9.07
CA ILE A 29 -1.58 -13.02 -9.26
C ILE A 29 -0.89 -12.40 -8.03
N THR A 30 -1.36 -11.24 -7.60
CA THR A 30 -0.75 -10.52 -6.46
C THR A 30 -0.93 -11.28 -5.14
N THR A 31 -2.11 -11.85 -4.90
CA THR A 31 -2.34 -12.66 -3.71
C THR A 31 -1.50 -13.94 -3.72
N ALA A 32 -1.42 -14.65 -4.85
CA ALA A 32 -0.59 -15.85 -4.96
C ALA A 32 0.90 -15.53 -4.73
N THR A 33 1.41 -14.46 -5.34
CA THR A 33 2.81 -14.05 -5.17
C THR A 33 3.13 -13.53 -3.77
N ALA A 34 2.15 -13.03 -3.02
CA ALA A 34 2.30 -12.65 -1.62
C ALA A 34 2.27 -13.84 -0.66
N LEU A 35 1.40 -14.84 -0.92
CA LEU A 35 1.16 -15.96 -0.01
C LEU A 35 2.10 -17.15 -0.23
N LEU A 36 2.31 -17.55 -1.49
CA LEU A 36 3.03 -18.79 -1.83
C LEU A 36 4.50 -18.82 -1.38
N PRO A 37 5.25 -17.69 -1.33
CA PRO A 37 6.62 -17.72 -0.80
C PRO A 37 6.71 -18.09 0.67
N LEU A 38 5.61 -18.05 1.44
CA LEU A 38 5.56 -18.32 2.88
C LEU A 38 6.67 -17.57 3.67
N GLY A 39 7.05 -16.39 3.20
CA GLY A 39 8.13 -15.59 3.77
C GLY A 39 9.53 -16.14 3.54
N PHE A 40 9.70 -17.21 2.72
CA PHE A 40 10.98 -17.92 2.59
C PHE A 40 12.13 -17.02 2.13
N GLY A 41 11.86 -16.03 1.27
CA GLY A 41 12.82 -15.02 0.86
C GLY A 41 13.41 -14.20 2.03
N MET A 42 12.66 -14.03 3.13
CA MET A 42 13.14 -13.31 4.31
C MET A 42 14.33 -14.00 5.00
N SER A 43 14.48 -15.31 4.78
CA SER A 43 15.65 -16.07 5.28
C SER A 43 16.97 -15.53 4.72
N ALA A 44 16.96 -14.93 3.51
CA ALA A 44 18.15 -14.32 2.93
C ALA A 44 18.70 -13.18 3.77
N TYR A 45 17.83 -12.32 4.34
CA TYR A 45 18.27 -11.21 5.21
C TYR A 45 18.97 -11.68 6.49
N TYR A 46 18.63 -12.89 6.96
CA TYR A 46 19.23 -13.46 8.16
C TYR A 46 20.51 -14.21 7.85
N TYR A 47 20.47 -15.12 6.86
CA TYR A 47 21.57 -16.04 6.61
C TYR A 47 22.68 -15.45 5.73
N LEU A 48 22.34 -14.69 4.69
CA LEU A 48 23.31 -14.23 3.69
C LEU A 48 24.38 -13.27 4.25
N PRO A 49 24.04 -12.27 5.10
CA PRO A 49 25.06 -11.37 5.67
C PRO A 49 25.97 -12.03 6.71
N ARG A 50 25.55 -13.17 7.28
CA ARG A 50 26.30 -13.90 8.31
C ARG A 50 27.22 -14.98 7.76
N GLU A 51 27.09 -15.27 6.47
CA GLU A 51 27.83 -16.33 5.81
C GLU A 51 28.95 -15.75 4.94
N ASN A 52 30.20 -16.19 5.17
CA ASN A 52 31.36 -15.76 4.42
C ASN A 52 31.77 -16.80 3.36
N ASP A 53 31.40 -18.07 3.53
CA ASP A 53 31.72 -19.11 2.56
C ASP A 53 30.87 -18.98 1.31
N VAL A 54 31.53 -18.79 0.17
CA VAL A 54 30.92 -18.62 -1.15
C VAL A 54 29.99 -19.79 -1.50
N LYS A 55 30.37 -21.03 -1.13
CA LYS A 55 29.55 -22.21 -1.39
C LYS A 55 28.26 -22.18 -0.58
N ARG A 56 28.33 -21.85 0.71
CA ARG A 56 27.17 -21.75 1.58
C ARG A 56 26.25 -20.60 1.18
N ARG A 57 26.79 -19.48 0.74
CA ARG A 57 26.00 -18.37 0.17
C ARG A 57 25.24 -18.85 -1.07
N GLY A 58 25.88 -19.63 -1.94
CA GLY A 58 25.21 -20.27 -3.09
C GLY A 58 24.09 -21.22 -2.67
N GLN A 59 24.26 -22.00 -1.61
CA GLN A 59 23.23 -22.90 -1.04
C GLN A 59 21.99 -22.12 -0.57
N ILE A 60 22.19 -21.01 0.16
CA ILE A 60 21.11 -20.16 0.66
C ILE A 60 20.27 -19.65 -0.53
N ILE A 61 20.94 -19.16 -1.57
CA ILE A 61 20.28 -18.61 -2.77
C ILE A 61 19.54 -19.69 -3.53
N LEU A 62 20.20 -20.84 -3.81
CA LEU A 62 19.59 -21.93 -4.55
C LEU A 62 18.33 -22.47 -3.88
N ASN A 63 18.38 -22.67 -2.56
CA ASN A 63 17.24 -23.15 -1.79
C ASN A 63 16.02 -22.23 -1.95
N ILE A 64 16.22 -20.89 -1.89
CA ILE A 64 15.14 -19.93 -2.05
C ILE A 64 14.60 -19.94 -3.49
N LEU A 65 15.48 -19.96 -4.49
CA LEU A 65 15.09 -20.02 -5.89
C LEU A 65 14.31 -21.29 -6.21
N LEU A 66 14.77 -22.45 -5.74
CA LEU A 66 14.09 -23.73 -5.91
C LEU A 66 12.72 -23.74 -5.23
N PHE A 67 12.63 -23.23 -4.01
CA PHE A 67 11.37 -23.15 -3.29
C PHE A 67 10.36 -22.31 -4.07
N ASN A 68 10.74 -21.09 -4.50
CA ASN A 68 9.87 -20.20 -5.27
C ASN A 68 9.50 -20.82 -6.62
N LEU A 69 10.44 -21.51 -7.29
CA LEU A 69 10.19 -22.21 -8.54
C LEU A 69 9.17 -23.35 -8.36
N ILE A 70 9.35 -24.18 -7.32
CA ILE A 70 8.44 -25.30 -7.03
C ILE A 70 7.03 -24.78 -6.69
N MET A 71 6.93 -23.76 -5.83
CA MET A 71 5.64 -23.19 -5.46
C MET A 71 4.94 -22.50 -6.65
N GLY A 72 5.71 -21.79 -7.48
CA GLY A 72 5.20 -21.19 -8.71
C GLY A 72 4.78 -22.22 -9.74
N ALA A 73 5.57 -23.29 -9.94
CA ALA A 73 5.23 -24.38 -10.82
C ALA A 73 3.99 -25.14 -10.35
N ALA A 74 3.88 -25.42 -9.05
CA ALA A 74 2.70 -26.05 -8.47
C ALA A 74 1.43 -25.22 -8.70
N ALA A 75 1.50 -23.90 -8.49
CA ALA A 75 0.38 -23.00 -8.77
C ALA A 75 0.03 -22.95 -10.27
N CYS A 76 1.04 -22.91 -11.15
CA CYS A 76 0.85 -22.95 -12.59
C CYS A 76 0.17 -24.26 -13.03
N LEU A 77 0.68 -25.40 -12.60
CA LEU A 77 0.11 -26.71 -12.92
C LEU A 77 -1.31 -26.85 -12.38
N LEU A 78 -1.56 -26.37 -11.15
CA LEU A 78 -2.91 -26.35 -10.58
C LEU A 78 -3.90 -25.59 -11.47
N LEU A 79 -3.51 -24.42 -11.98
CA LEU A 79 -4.38 -23.60 -12.82
C LEU A 79 -4.52 -24.15 -14.25
N VAL A 80 -3.51 -24.85 -14.77
CA VAL A 80 -3.58 -25.53 -16.07
C VAL A 80 -4.51 -26.75 -16.01
N PHE A 81 -4.40 -27.59 -14.96
CA PHE A 81 -5.21 -28.80 -14.85
C PHE A 81 -6.61 -28.57 -14.27
N TRP A 82 -6.80 -27.51 -13.46
CA TRP A 82 -8.08 -27.12 -12.85
C TRP A 82 -8.44 -25.64 -13.10
N PRO A 83 -8.65 -25.24 -14.37
CA PRO A 83 -9.00 -23.85 -14.69
C PRO A 83 -10.32 -23.42 -14.05
N GLY A 84 -11.25 -24.37 -13.79
CA GLY A 84 -12.51 -24.11 -13.09
C GLY A 84 -12.37 -23.66 -11.64
N LEU A 85 -11.19 -23.80 -11.02
CA LEU A 85 -10.95 -23.29 -9.66
C LEU A 85 -11.16 -21.78 -9.59
N ILE A 86 -10.62 -21.04 -10.57
CA ILE A 86 -10.78 -19.59 -10.64
C ILE A 86 -12.24 -19.19 -10.88
N ALA A 87 -12.98 -19.93 -11.72
CA ALA A 87 -14.39 -19.68 -11.96
C ALA A 87 -15.24 -19.81 -10.69
N ARG A 88 -14.90 -20.77 -9.81
CA ARG A 88 -15.59 -20.91 -8.51
C ARG A 88 -15.35 -19.73 -7.59
N ILE A 89 -14.16 -19.11 -7.66
CA ILE A 89 -13.82 -17.95 -6.85
C ILE A 89 -14.58 -16.71 -7.31
N PHE A 90 -14.62 -16.43 -8.63
CA PHE A 90 -15.14 -15.18 -9.18
C PHE A 90 -16.52 -15.30 -9.84
N LYS A 91 -17.03 -16.51 -10.03
CA LYS A 91 -18.31 -16.80 -10.72
C LYS A 91 -18.43 -16.16 -12.10
N ASP A 92 -17.31 -15.89 -12.76
CA ASP A 92 -17.26 -15.34 -14.10
C ASP A 92 -16.80 -16.44 -15.08
N PRO A 93 -17.60 -16.75 -16.11
CA PRO A 93 -17.31 -17.86 -17.05
C PRO A 93 -16.11 -17.55 -17.97
N THR A 94 -15.68 -16.31 -18.09
CA THR A 94 -14.57 -15.91 -18.97
C THR A 94 -13.20 -16.06 -18.30
N ILE A 95 -13.14 -15.98 -16.98
CA ILE A 95 -11.86 -16.03 -16.23
C ILE A 95 -11.10 -17.35 -16.40
N PRO A 96 -11.74 -18.54 -16.48
CA PRO A 96 -11.01 -19.79 -16.75
C PRO A 96 -10.18 -19.79 -18.01
N THR A 97 -10.57 -19.01 -19.03
CA THR A 97 -9.80 -18.92 -20.29
C THR A 97 -8.41 -18.31 -20.08
N TYR A 98 -8.23 -17.55 -19.01
CA TYR A 98 -6.94 -16.96 -18.62
C TYR A 98 -6.12 -17.84 -17.67
N ALA A 99 -6.68 -18.94 -17.15
CA ALA A 99 -6.09 -19.69 -16.03
C ALA A 99 -4.64 -20.16 -16.29
N SER A 100 -4.36 -20.73 -17.47
CA SER A 100 -3.01 -21.20 -17.83
C SER A 100 -2.01 -20.04 -17.92
N LEU A 101 -2.43 -18.91 -18.51
CA LEU A 101 -1.60 -17.73 -18.66
C LEU A 101 -1.35 -17.06 -17.29
N VAL A 102 -2.37 -17.00 -16.43
CA VAL A 102 -2.27 -16.52 -15.03
C VAL A 102 -1.29 -17.40 -14.25
N GLY A 103 -1.38 -18.73 -14.41
CA GLY A 103 -0.43 -19.67 -13.80
C GLY A 103 1.02 -19.40 -14.21
N ALA A 104 1.25 -19.16 -15.50
CA ALA A 104 2.58 -18.80 -16.01
C ALA A 104 3.08 -17.47 -15.44
N VAL A 105 2.20 -16.44 -15.34
CA VAL A 105 2.57 -15.15 -14.71
C VAL A 105 2.95 -15.36 -13.24
N ILE A 106 2.15 -16.13 -12.48
CA ILE A 106 2.44 -16.44 -11.08
C ILE A 106 3.82 -17.11 -10.95
N LEU A 107 4.12 -18.10 -11.79
CA LEU A 107 5.41 -18.79 -11.80
C LEU A 107 6.58 -17.81 -11.92
N PHE A 108 6.56 -16.98 -12.97
CA PHE A 108 7.68 -16.05 -13.23
C PHE A 108 7.73 -14.90 -12.22
N TRP A 109 6.60 -14.39 -11.77
CA TRP A 109 6.58 -13.33 -10.75
C TRP A 109 7.07 -13.83 -9.40
N LEU A 110 6.67 -15.05 -9.00
CA LEU A 110 7.11 -15.66 -7.77
C LEU A 110 8.62 -15.94 -7.78
N PHE A 111 9.11 -16.47 -8.90
CA PHE A 111 10.54 -16.74 -9.09
C PHE A 111 11.34 -15.43 -9.07
N SER A 112 10.91 -14.40 -9.80
CA SER A 112 11.59 -13.12 -9.90
C SER A 112 11.46 -12.23 -8.67
N ALA A 113 10.48 -12.47 -7.77
CA ALA A 113 10.29 -11.67 -6.56
C ALA A 113 11.55 -11.62 -5.67
N PHE A 114 12.42 -12.63 -5.77
CA PHE A 114 13.68 -12.67 -5.04
C PHE A 114 14.69 -11.61 -5.52
N LEU A 115 14.51 -11.03 -6.72
CA LEU A 115 15.38 -9.95 -7.24
C LEU A 115 15.33 -8.69 -6.37
N GLU A 116 14.22 -8.40 -5.72
CA GLU A 116 14.12 -7.25 -4.79
C GLU A 116 14.79 -7.53 -3.44
N ILE A 117 14.95 -8.79 -3.06
CA ILE A 117 15.46 -9.22 -1.75
C ILE A 117 16.97 -9.45 -1.78
N VAL A 118 17.46 -10.20 -2.77
CA VAL A 118 18.83 -10.70 -2.77
C VAL A 118 19.91 -9.61 -2.81
N PRO A 119 19.78 -8.49 -3.55
CA PRO A 119 20.80 -7.46 -3.53
C PRO A 119 20.84 -6.69 -2.19
N ILE A 120 19.68 -6.52 -1.55
CA ILE A 120 19.60 -5.91 -0.22
C ILE A 120 20.30 -6.82 0.82
N ALA A 121 19.96 -8.11 0.79
CA ALA A 121 20.59 -9.10 1.67
C ALA A 121 22.09 -9.24 1.42
N ASN A 122 22.54 -8.97 0.20
CA ASN A 122 23.95 -8.91 -0.22
C ASN A 122 24.62 -7.55 0.07
N GLN A 123 23.92 -6.61 0.73
CA GLN A 123 24.38 -5.25 1.05
C GLN A 123 24.67 -4.35 -0.17
N GLU A 124 24.14 -4.68 -1.34
CA GLU A 124 24.26 -3.92 -2.58
C GLU A 124 23.05 -2.97 -2.76
N LEU A 125 22.86 -2.05 -1.82
CA LEU A 125 21.65 -1.20 -1.75
C LEU A 125 21.43 -0.34 -3.01
N ARG A 126 22.49 0.17 -3.64
CA ARG A 126 22.40 0.96 -4.88
C ARG A 126 21.83 0.11 -6.02
N LEU A 127 22.32 -1.11 -6.16
CA LEU A 127 21.87 -2.04 -7.20
C LEU A 127 20.44 -2.51 -6.94
N ALA A 128 20.08 -2.76 -5.67
CA ALA A 128 18.72 -3.05 -5.27
C ALA A 128 17.75 -1.93 -5.71
N THR A 129 18.11 -0.67 -5.45
CA THR A 129 17.31 0.48 -5.87
C THR A 129 17.13 0.52 -7.39
N VAL A 130 18.22 0.28 -8.16
CA VAL A 130 18.15 0.21 -9.63
C VAL A 130 17.21 -0.90 -10.09
N PHE A 131 17.28 -2.10 -9.51
CA PHE A 131 16.41 -3.21 -9.90
C PHE A 131 14.95 -2.96 -9.55
N ILE A 132 14.65 -2.37 -8.38
CA ILE A 132 13.29 -2.00 -7.99
C ILE A 132 12.72 -0.96 -8.97
N VAL A 133 13.47 0.10 -9.28
CA VAL A 133 13.03 1.13 -10.24
C VAL A 133 12.86 0.55 -11.64
N PHE A 134 13.82 -0.24 -12.12
CA PHE A 134 13.75 -0.93 -13.40
C PHE A 134 12.53 -1.85 -13.48
N GLY A 135 12.26 -2.63 -12.43
CA GLY A 135 11.09 -3.50 -12.34
C GLY A 135 9.78 -2.73 -12.44
N GLN A 136 9.63 -1.64 -11.67
CA GLN A 136 8.44 -0.80 -11.71
C GLN A 136 8.24 -0.12 -13.07
N LEU A 137 9.31 0.38 -13.68
CA LEU A 137 9.27 0.99 -15.02
C LEU A 137 8.89 -0.02 -16.09
N THR A 138 9.55 -1.18 -16.12
CA THR A 138 9.29 -2.26 -17.09
C THR A 138 7.83 -2.71 -17.00
N ARG A 139 7.33 -2.98 -15.78
CA ARG A 139 5.94 -3.35 -15.55
C ARG A 139 4.97 -2.30 -16.07
N THR A 140 5.21 -1.03 -15.72
CA THR A 140 4.33 0.07 -16.10
C THR A 140 4.31 0.28 -17.61
N ILE A 141 5.48 0.30 -18.25
CA ILE A 141 5.59 0.50 -19.71
C ILE A 141 4.92 -0.64 -20.46
N LEU A 142 5.18 -1.90 -20.10
CA LEU A 142 4.59 -3.05 -20.77
C LEU A 142 3.06 -3.10 -20.62
N LEU A 143 2.53 -2.83 -19.43
CA LEU A 143 1.08 -2.82 -19.19
C LEU A 143 0.41 -1.65 -19.93
N LEU A 144 1.04 -0.47 -19.98
CA LEU A 144 0.52 0.68 -20.74
C LEU A 144 0.57 0.42 -22.24
N ALA A 145 1.69 -0.10 -22.75
CA ALA A 145 1.79 -0.45 -24.16
C ALA A 145 0.73 -1.48 -24.58
N ALA A 146 0.54 -2.52 -23.74
CA ALA A 146 -0.50 -3.52 -23.98
C ALA A 146 -1.91 -2.93 -23.98
N ALA A 147 -2.21 -2.01 -23.05
CA ALA A 147 -3.51 -1.35 -22.98
C ALA A 147 -3.78 -0.43 -24.17
N ILE A 148 -2.78 0.33 -24.61
CA ILE A 148 -2.95 1.31 -25.69
C ILE A 148 -2.97 0.65 -27.07
N ILE A 149 -2.17 -0.41 -27.28
CA ILE A 149 -2.00 -1.02 -28.61
C ILE A 149 -3.06 -2.09 -28.86
N PHE A 150 -3.42 -2.88 -27.85
CA PHE A 150 -4.23 -4.09 -28.04
C PHE A 150 -5.62 -4.03 -27.41
N ASP A 151 -5.85 -3.10 -26.47
CA ASP A 151 -7.12 -2.88 -25.77
C ASP A 151 -7.81 -4.19 -25.34
N SER A 152 -7.04 -5.09 -24.71
CA SER A 152 -7.54 -6.40 -24.28
C SER A 152 -6.89 -6.90 -23.00
N VAL A 153 -7.68 -7.62 -22.18
CA VAL A 153 -7.21 -8.25 -20.94
C VAL A 153 -6.12 -9.28 -21.22
N HIS A 154 -6.23 -10.03 -22.32
CA HIS A 154 -5.19 -11.00 -22.72
C HIS A 154 -3.83 -10.33 -22.90
N ALA A 155 -3.78 -9.20 -23.61
CA ALA A 155 -2.54 -8.47 -23.83
C ALA A 155 -1.92 -7.96 -22.52
N LEU A 156 -2.75 -7.54 -21.55
CA LEU A 156 -2.27 -7.14 -20.22
C LEU A 156 -1.65 -8.30 -19.45
N ILE A 157 -2.23 -9.51 -19.55
CA ILE A 157 -1.67 -10.68 -18.89
C ILE A 157 -0.37 -11.11 -19.58
N TYR A 158 -0.30 -11.07 -20.93
CA TYR A 158 0.96 -11.30 -21.67
C TYR A 158 2.03 -10.27 -21.30
N ALA A 159 1.67 -8.99 -21.14
CA ALA A 159 2.59 -7.97 -20.65
C ALA A 159 3.11 -8.29 -19.23
N GLY A 160 2.25 -8.81 -18.37
CA GLY A 160 2.64 -9.32 -17.05
C GLY A 160 3.59 -10.52 -17.15
N LEU A 161 3.36 -11.45 -18.09
CA LEU A 161 4.24 -12.58 -18.35
C LEU A 161 5.61 -12.14 -18.85
N ILE A 162 5.66 -11.27 -19.86
CA ILE A 162 6.90 -10.72 -20.42
C ILE A 162 7.69 -10.00 -19.32
N HIS A 163 7.02 -9.20 -18.49
CA HIS A 163 7.65 -8.57 -17.34
C HIS A 163 8.28 -9.61 -16.39
N GLY A 164 7.53 -10.66 -16.03
CA GLY A 164 8.04 -11.73 -15.16
C GLY A 164 9.25 -12.46 -15.75
N VAL A 165 9.24 -12.74 -17.07
CA VAL A 165 10.36 -13.34 -17.76
C VAL A 165 11.60 -12.44 -17.75
N ILE A 166 11.43 -11.14 -18.07
CA ILE A 166 12.54 -10.17 -18.03
C ILE A 166 13.14 -10.10 -16.62
N GLN A 167 12.31 -9.99 -15.58
CA GLN A 167 12.78 -9.94 -14.19
C GLN A 167 13.49 -11.25 -13.79
N SER A 168 13.01 -12.40 -14.26
CA SER A 168 13.64 -13.70 -14.00
C SER A 168 15.03 -13.81 -14.67
N LEU A 169 15.16 -13.31 -15.90
CA LEU A 169 16.45 -13.27 -16.60
C LEU A 169 17.45 -12.33 -15.87
N VAL A 170 17.00 -11.16 -15.44
CA VAL A 170 17.81 -10.21 -14.64
C VAL A 170 18.24 -10.85 -13.33
N LEU A 171 17.33 -11.57 -12.64
CA LEU A 171 17.66 -12.29 -11.42
C LEU A 171 18.72 -13.36 -11.65
N LEU A 172 18.56 -14.19 -12.68
CA LEU A 172 19.53 -15.25 -13.02
C LEU A 172 20.89 -14.64 -13.40
N TRP A 173 20.89 -13.57 -14.17
CA TRP A 173 22.14 -12.85 -14.50
C TRP A 173 22.82 -12.33 -13.23
N TYR A 174 22.09 -11.66 -12.33
CA TYR A 174 22.64 -11.15 -11.07
C TYR A 174 23.19 -12.28 -10.20
N VAL A 175 22.39 -13.32 -9.96
CA VAL A 175 22.80 -14.45 -9.12
C VAL A 175 24.00 -15.17 -9.71
N SER A 176 24.02 -15.42 -11.01
CA SER A 176 25.17 -16.08 -11.69
C SER A 176 26.46 -15.27 -11.59
N SER A 177 26.34 -13.94 -11.63
CA SER A 177 27.51 -13.03 -11.53
C SER A 177 28.08 -12.93 -10.11
N ARG A 178 27.23 -13.01 -9.07
CA ARG A 178 27.62 -12.83 -7.67
C ARG A 178 27.87 -14.14 -6.91
N PHE A 179 27.24 -15.22 -7.35
CA PHE A 179 27.29 -16.53 -6.67
C PHE A 179 27.69 -17.63 -7.68
N PRO A 180 29.00 -17.74 -8.02
CA PRO A 180 29.45 -18.69 -9.04
C PRO A 180 29.06 -20.12 -8.68
N LYS A 181 28.54 -20.88 -9.67
CA LYS A 181 28.15 -22.30 -9.49
C LYS A 181 27.09 -22.53 -8.43
N PHE A 182 26.24 -21.54 -8.10
CA PHE A 182 25.20 -21.66 -7.09
C PHE A 182 24.27 -22.85 -7.33
N TRP A 183 24.04 -23.26 -8.58
CA TRP A 183 23.17 -24.39 -8.98
C TRP A 183 23.68 -25.78 -8.56
N ARG A 184 24.94 -25.89 -8.06
CA ARG A 184 25.54 -27.16 -7.62
C ARG A 184 25.49 -27.36 -6.12
N ALA A 185 24.86 -26.48 -5.40
CA ALA A 185 25.05 -26.36 -3.96
C ALA A 185 23.77 -26.58 -3.15
N PHE A 186 22.87 -27.50 -3.56
CA PHE A 186 21.66 -27.80 -2.79
C PHE A 186 22.00 -28.44 -1.42
N ASP A 187 21.35 -27.96 -0.34
CA ASP A 187 21.49 -28.48 1.02
C ASP A 187 20.10 -28.55 1.70
N TRP A 188 19.61 -29.77 1.89
CA TRP A 188 18.31 -30.01 2.53
C TRP A 188 18.29 -29.59 4.00
N SER A 189 19.37 -29.85 4.75
CA SER A 189 19.45 -29.45 6.16
C SER A 189 19.34 -27.94 6.34
N LEU A 190 20.02 -27.18 5.48
CA LEU A 190 19.92 -25.72 5.43
C LEU A 190 18.53 -25.27 5.01
N THR A 191 17.91 -25.93 4.04
CA THR A 191 16.54 -25.63 3.58
C THR A 191 15.54 -25.73 4.74
N VAL A 192 15.58 -26.79 5.53
CA VAL A 192 14.71 -26.97 6.71
C VAL A 192 14.91 -25.85 7.73
N LYS A 193 16.16 -25.46 7.99
CA LYS A 193 16.46 -24.33 8.89
C LYS A 193 15.92 -22.99 8.36
N GLN A 194 16.06 -22.75 7.06
CA GLN A 194 15.53 -21.55 6.41
C GLN A 194 14.00 -21.51 6.46
N ILE A 195 13.30 -22.64 6.23
CA ILE A 195 11.84 -22.75 6.36
C ILE A 195 11.41 -22.49 7.80
N ALA A 196 12.03 -23.13 8.77
CA ALA A 196 11.69 -22.96 10.19
C ALA A 196 11.85 -21.49 10.64
N TYR A 197 12.88 -20.80 10.13
CA TYR A 197 13.08 -19.37 10.37
C TYR A 197 12.00 -18.50 9.68
N ALA A 198 11.67 -18.80 8.43
CA ALA A 198 10.80 -17.98 7.60
C ALA A 198 9.32 -18.16 7.90
N LEU A 199 8.88 -19.35 8.31
CA LEU A 199 7.48 -19.72 8.48
C LEU A 199 6.69 -18.77 9.40
N PRO A 200 7.19 -18.31 10.56
CA PRO A 200 6.46 -17.34 11.39
C PRO A 200 6.19 -16.01 10.66
N PHE A 201 7.15 -15.53 9.87
CA PHE A 201 7.00 -14.31 9.06
C PHE A 201 6.00 -14.52 7.92
N GLY A 202 6.06 -15.69 7.27
CA GLY A 202 5.11 -16.09 6.23
C GLY A 202 3.68 -16.14 6.74
N LEU A 203 3.44 -16.74 7.91
CA LEU A 203 2.12 -16.80 8.55
C LEU A 203 1.60 -15.40 8.92
N ALA A 204 2.45 -14.52 9.42
CA ALA A 204 2.08 -13.14 9.70
C ALA A 204 1.73 -12.38 8.41
N GLY A 205 2.50 -12.57 7.34
CA GLY A 205 2.21 -12.01 6.01
C GLY A 205 0.91 -12.53 5.42
N LEU A 206 0.60 -13.82 5.60
CA LEU A 206 -0.65 -14.43 5.19
C LEU A 206 -1.85 -13.77 5.88
N LEU A 207 -1.82 -13.62 7.20
CA LEU A 207 -2.87 -12.94 7.96
C LEU A 207 -3.07 -11.49 7.47
N TYR A 208 -1.98 -10.78 7.23
CA TYR A 208 -2.03 -9.41 6.71
C TYR A 208 -2.68 -9.37 5.31
N THR A 209 -2.27 -10.24 4.40
CA THR A 209 -2.83 -10.31 3.03
C THR A 209 -4.31 -10.66 3.05
N ILE A 210 -4.73 -11.61 3.93
CA ILE A 210 -6.14 -11.91 4.11
C ILE A 210 -6.91 -10.67 4.55
N GLN A 211 -6.41 -9.92 5.51
CA GLN A 211 -7.11 -8.71 5.98
C GLN A 211 -7.20 -7.61 4.92
N THR A 212 -6.17 -7.47 4.08
CA THR A 212 -6.15 -6.42 3.05
C THR A 212 -6.95 -6.77 1.80
N ASP A 213 -6.99 -8.05 1.40
CA ASP A 213 -7.54 -8.43 0.10
C ASP A 213 -8.87 -9.18 0.18
N LEU A 214 -9.24 -9.71 1.34
CA LEU A 214 -10.43 -10.54 1.52
C LEU A 214 -11.71 -9.87 1.00
N HIS A 215 -11.89 -8.57 1.26
CA HIS A 215 -13.04 -7.83 0.79
C HIS A 215 -13.14 -7.78 -0.74
N ASN A 216 -11.99 -7.73 -1.45
CA ASN A 216 -11.94 -7.76 -2.91
C ASN A 216 -12.45 -9.10 -3.45
N TYR A 217 -12.10 -10.22 -2.80
CA TYR A 217 -12.59 -11.55 -3.17
C TYR A 217 -14.10 -11.68 -2.95
N PHE A 218 -14.61 -11.20 -1.80
CA PHE A 218 -16.05 -11.26 -1.51
C PHE A 218 -16.86 -10.43 -2.50
N VAL A 219 -16.43 -9.21 -2.83
CA VAL A 219 -17.10 -8.34 -3.80
C VAL A 219 -17.01 -8.95 -5.20
N SER A 220 -15.83 -9.41 -5.59
CA SER A 220 -15.59 -10.01 -6.90
C SER A 220 -16.37 -11.32 -7.12
N ASN A 221 -16.61 -12.09 -6.06
CA ASN A 221 -17.45 -13.30 -6.11
C ASN A 221 -18.95 -13.00 -6.23
N ARG A 222 -19.41 -11.87 -5.68
CA ARG A 222 -20.83 -11.54 -5.57
C ARG A 222 -21.36 -10.67 -6.72
N PHE A 223 -20.50 -9.87 -7.33
CA PHE A 223 -20.86 -8.87 -8.34
C PHE A 223 -20.13 -9.10 -9.67
N SER A 224 -20.63 -8.45 -10.73
CA SER A 224 -20.00 -8.49 -12.05
C SER A 224 -18.62 -7.81 -12.05
N ALA A 225 -17.80 -8.10 -13.07
CA ALA A 225 -16.50 -7.48 -13.25
C ALA A 225 -16.60 -5.94 -13.34
N ALA A 226 -17.60 -5.40 -14.08
CA ALA A 226 -17.83 -3.97 -14.15
C ALA A 226 -18.15 -3.34 -12.77
N THR A 227 -18.97 -4.01 -11.96
CA THR A 227 -19.25 -3.57 -10.58
C THR A 227 -18.02 -3.65 -9.69
N PHE A 228 -17.21 -4.69 -9.86
CA PHE A 228 -15.93 -4.80 -9.15
C PHE A 228 -14.94 -3.71 -9.57
N ALA A 229 -14.93 -3.29 -10.84
CA ALA A 229 -14.14 -2.14 -11.30
C ALA A 229 -14.50 -0.87 -10.52
N ILE A 230 -15.79 -0.56 -10.38
CA ILE A 230 -16.27 0.58 -9.58
C ILE A 230 -15.81 0.47 -8.13
N TYR A 231 -15.95 -0.71 -7.52
CA TYR A 231 -15.49 -0.95 -6.15
C TYR A 231 -13.97 -0.76 -6.01
N SER A 232 -13.19 -1.32 -6.93
CA SER A 232 -11.73 -1.27 -6.88
C SER A 232 -11.17 0.16 -6.97
N ILE A 233 -11.86 1.06 -7.67
CA ILE A 233 -11.52 2.49 -7.70
C ILE A 233 -11.93 3.16 -6.39
N GLY A 234 -13.10 2.82 -5.84
CA GLY A 234 -13.56 3.38 -4.57
C GLY A 234 -12.68 3.03 -3.37
N VAL A 235 -12.08 1.84 -3.36
CA VAL A 235 -11.16 1.42 -2.29
C VAL A 235 -9.70 1.81 -2.54
N ALA A 236 -9.42 2.55 -3.63
CA ALA A 236 -8.06 2.99 -3.94
C ALA A 236 -7.49 3.87 -2.82
N GLN A 237 -6.27 3.55 -2.42
CA GLN A 237 -5.56 4.34 -1.42
C GLN A 237 -4.93 5.58 -2.06
N VAL A 238 -4.91 6.70 -1.32
CA VAL A 238 -4.20 7.90 -1.74
C VAL A 238 -2.69 7.66 -1.55
N PRO A 239 -1.88 7.62 -2.61
CA PRO A 239 -0.48 7.15 -2.54
C PRO A 239 0.40 7.93 -1.57
N LEU A 240 0.18 9.24 -1.48
CA LEU A 240 0.94 10.15 -0.59
C LEU A 240 0.83 9.72 0.88
N VAL A 241 -0.31 9.17 1.28
CA VAL A 241 -0.58 8.73 2.66
C VAL A 241 0.32 7.57 3.07
N GLY A 242 0.46 6.57 2.21
CA GLY A 242 1.36 5.43 2.46
C GLY A 242 2.82 5.86 2.59
N ILE A 243 3.30 6.68 1.65
CA ILE A 243 4.68 7.20 1.65
C ILE A 243 4.99 7.97 2.94
N LEU A 244 4.08 8.86 3.37
CA LEU A 244 4.26 9.64 4.59
C LEU A 244 4.23 8.77 5.84
N ARG A 245 3.30 7.81 5.91
CA ARG A 245 3.22 6.86 7.02
C ARG A 245 4.53 6.07 7.15
N ASP A 246 5.02 5.49 6.05
CA ASP A 246 6.21 4.66 6.07
C ASP A 246 7.46 5.50 6.40
N SER A 247 7.54 6.73 5.91
CA SER A 247 8.62 7.67 6.26
C SER A 247 8.61 8.05 7.74
N VAL A 248 7.45 8.31 8.32
CA VAL A 248 7.32 8.63 9.75
C VAL A 248 7.63 7.40 10.61
N SER A 249 7.09 6.23 10.27
CA SER A 249 7.34 4.98 10.98
C SER A 249 8.81 4.58 10.98
N SER A 250 9.53 4.75 9.87
CA SER A 250 10.96 4.40 9.75
C SER A 250 11.85 5.24 10.67
N VAL A 251 11.46 6.49 10.95
CA VAL A 251 12.19 7.39 11.87
C VAL A 251 11.80 7.14 13.34
N ILE A 252 10.53 6.89 13.59
CA ILE A 252 10.00 6.78 14.95
C ILE A 252 10.33 5.45 15.59
N LEU A 253 10.26 4.34 14.84
CA LEU A 253 10.45 2.99 15.38
C LEU A 253 11.80 2.79 16.11
N PRO A 254 12.97 3.16 15.55
CA PRO A 254 14.24 3.05 16.26
C PRO A 254 14.29 3.91 17.52
N ARG A 255 13.68 5.12 17.45
CA ARG A 255 13.64 6.03 18.60
C ARG A 255 12.77 5.50 19.75
N ILE A 256 11.60 4.91 19.42
CA ILE A 256 10.73 4.26 20.42
C ILE A 256 11.46 3.07 21.04
N SER A 257 12.11 2.23 20.25
CA SER A 257 12.87 1.06 20.76
C SER A 257 13.96 1.50 21.74
N TYR A 258 14.72 2.56 21.41
CA TYR A 258 15.74 3.13 22.31
C TYR A 258 15.13 3.67 23.61
N LEU A 259 14.06 4.48 23.52
CA LEU A 259 13.39 5.05 24.69
C LEU A 259 12.73 3.97 25.58
N GLN A 260 12.24 2.90 24.96
CA GLN A 260 11.68 1.76 25.68
C GLN A 260 12.75 1.01 26.46
N GLU A 261 13.95 0.81 25.89
CA GLU A 261 15.09 0.21 26.58
C GLU A 261 15.53 1.07 27.78
N GLN A 262 15.50 2.39 27.63
CA GLN A 262 15.79 3.35 28.71
C GLN A 262 14.64 3.51 29.73
N SER A 263 13.55 2.76 29.58
CA SER A 263 12.36 2.87 30.45
C SER A 263 11.79 4.31 30.56
N GLN A 264 11.75 5.04 29.42
CA GLN A 264 11.28 6.42 29.32
C GLN A 264 9.90 6.52 28.60
N PRO A 265 8.80 6.03 29.20
CA PRO A 265 7.49 6.03 28.53
C PRO A 265 6.96 7.44 28.25
N ARG A 266 7.32 8.41 29.09
CA ARG A 266 6.91 9.82 28.90
C ARG A 266 7.44 10.40 27.60
N GLU A 267 8.70 10.15 27.29
CA GLU A 267 9.33 10.60 26.04
C GLU A 267 8.70 9.92 24.80
N ILE A 268 8.27 8.66 24.94
CA ILE A 268 7.54 7.95 23.87
C ILE A 268 6.20 8.64 23.62
N ILE A 269 5.45 9.04 24.65
CA ILE A 269 4.17 9.74 24.51
C ILE A 269 4.37 11.08 23.77
N VAL A 270 5.38 11.87 24.16
CA VAL A 270 5.70 13.15 23.52
C VAL A 270 6.09 12.95 22.05
N LEU A 271 6.92 11.93 21.76
CA LEU A 271 7.34 11.59 20.40
C LEU A 271 6.13 11.22 19.52
N LEU A 272 5.23 10.37 20.03
CA LEU A 272 4.00 9.99 19.34
C LEU A 272 3.07 11.18 19.12
N ALA A 273 2.86 12.03 20.12
CA ALA A 273 2.03 13.22 19.98
C ALA A 273 2.55 14.16 18.88
N ASN A 274 3.87 14.36 18.82
CA ASN A 274 4.51 15.15 17.77
C ASN A 274 4.34 14.51 16.37
N ALA A 275 4.42 13.19 16.27
CA ALA A 275 4.18 12.47 15.02
C ALA A 275 2.73 12.62 14.57
N ILE A 276 1.78 12.41 15.48
CA ILE A 276 0.34 12.58 15.24
C ILE A 276 0.06 14.00 14.75
N ARG A 277 0.63 15.04 15.41
CA ARG A 277 0.50 16.45 15.00
C ARG A 277 0.98 16.68 13.56
N LYS A 278 2.16 16.15 13.20
CA LYS A 278 2.73 16.30 11.85
C LYS A 278 1.89 15.57 10.79
N LEU A 279 1.45 14.35 11.08
CA LEU A 279 0.57 13.61 10.18
C LEU A 279 -0.80 14.28 10.05
N ALA A 280 -1.36 14.79 11.15
CA ALA A 280 -2.63 15.49 11.14
C ALA A 280 -2.60 16.75 10.26
N ALA A 281 -1.48 17.51 10.29
CA ALA A 281 -1.31 18.69 9.44
C ALA A 281 -1.37 18.40 7.93
N VAL A 282 -1.21 17.12 7.52
CA VAL A 282 -1.30 16.70 6.13
C VAL A 282 -2.58 15.87 5.87
N TYR A 283 -2.92 14.93 6.75
CA TYR A 283 -4.03 14.00 6.52
C TYR A 283 -5.40 14.64 6.67
N LEU A 284 -5.59 15.52 7.65
CA LEU A 284 -6.89 16.16 7.87
C LEU A 284 -7.28 17.12 6.73
N PRO A 285 -6.40 18.02 6.23
CA PRO A 285 -6.74 18.83 5.07
C PRO A 285 -6.98 18.00 3.80
N ILE A 286 -6.17 16.96 3.53
CA ILE A 286 -6.39 16.04 2.39
C ILE A 286 -7.75 15.36 2.54
N TYR A 287 -8.08 14.86 3.73
CA TYR A 287 -9.38 14.24 4.02
C TYR A 287 -10.54 15.20 3.71
N VAL A 288 -10.50 16.43 4.24
CA VAL A 288 -11.58 17.41 4.05
C VAL A 288 -11.71 17.81 2.58
N VAL A 289 -10.61 18.11 1.90
CA VAL A 289 -10.65 18.47 0.47
C VAL A 289 -11.22 17.33 -0.37
N LEU A 290 -10.73 16.09 -0.18
CA LEU A 290 -11.22 14.94 -0.94
C LEU A 290 -12.65 14.53 -0.54
N LEU A 291 -13.08 14.79 0.70
CA LEU A 291 -14.47 14.57 1.09
C LEU A 291 -15.41 15.55 0.36
N ILE A 292 -14.97 16.77 0.08
CA ILE A 292 -15.75 17.76 -0.63
C ILE A 292 -15.67 17.57 -2.15
N THR A 293 -14.47 17.39 -2.70
CA THR A 293 -14.22 17.38 -4.16
C THR A 293 -13.98 15.98 -4.73
N GLY A 294 -14.20 14.92 -3.94
CA GLY A 294 -13.81 13.56 -4.34
C GLY A 294 -14.60 13.00 -5.52
N ARG A 295 -15.84 13.44 -5.75
CA ARG A 295 -16.58 13.06 -6.96
C ARG A 295 -15.90 13.62 -8.20
N GLU A 296 -15.51 14.89 -8.19
CA GLU A 296 -14.79 15.55 -9.26
C GLU A 296 -13.38 14.96 -9.45
N PHE A 297 -12.72 14.62 -8.32
CA PHE A 297 -11.45 13.92 -8.33
C PHE A 297 -11.54 12.56 -9.05
N LEU A 298 -12.52 11.74 -8.71
CA LEU A 298 -12.72 10.43 -9.34
C LEU A 298 -13.07 10.57 -10.83
N THR A 299 -13.98 11.48 -11.18
CA THR A 299 -14.37 11.69 -12.58
C THR A 299 -13.25 12.27 -13.43
N PHE A 300 -12.40 13.12 -12.85
CA PHE A 300 -11.22 13.64 -13.55
C PHE A 300 -10.16 12.57 -13.73
N MET A 301 -9.85 11.80 -12.68
CA MET A 301 -8.81 10.76 -12.71
C MET A 301 -9.23 9.53 -13.54
N PHE A 302 -10.43 9.00 -13.30
CA PHE A 302 -10.88 7.70 -13.78
C PHE A 302 -12.05 7.75 -14.77
N THR A 303 -12.39 8.93 -15.30
CA THR A 303 -13.55 9.21 -16.16
C THR A 303 -14.90 9.23 -15.42
N SER A 304 -15.93 9.78 -16.09
CA SER A 304 -17.31 9.86 -15.56
C SER A 304 -17.96 8.49 -15.34
N ALA A 305 -17.48 7.46 -16.04
CA ALA A 305 -17.93 6.08 -15.89
C ALA A 305 -17.76 5.54 -14.45
N TYR A 306 -16.77 6.06 -13.72
CA TYR A 306 -16.48 5.66 -12.33
C TYR A 306 -17.06 6.60 -11.26
N ALA A 307 -17.98 7.52 -11.63
CA ALA A 307 -18.64 8.41 -10.67
C ALA A 307 -19.38 7.66 -9.54
N ALA A 308 -19.87 6.45 -9.83
CA ALA A 308 -20.52 5.56 -8.84
C ALA A 308 -19.56 5.03 -7.77
N SER A 309 -18.23 5.16 -7.92
CA SER A 309 -17.22 4.83 -6.89
C SER A 309 -17.22 5.82 -5.73
N TRP A 310 -17.81 7.01 -5.90
CA TRP A 310 -17.75 8.09 -4.91
C TRP A 310 -18.21 7.70 -3.50
N PRO A 311 -19.39 7.07 -3.29
CA PRO A 311 -19.81 6.71 -1.94
C PRO A 311 -18.85 5.73 -1.26
N ILE A 312 -18.28 4.79 -2.03
CA ILE A 312 -17.29 3.82 -1.55
C ILE A 312 -16.00 4.57 -1.15
N PHE A 313 -15.54 5.48 -2.01
CA PHE A 313 -14.35 6.29 -1.78
C PHE A 313 -14.51 7.21 -0.56
N ALA A 314 -15.68 7.83 -0.39
CA ALA A 314 -15.97 8.69 0.77
C ALA A 314 -15.87 7.92 2.11
N ILE A 315 -16.40 6.69 2.16
CA ILE A 315 -16.27 5.81 3.33
C ILE A 315 -14.81 5.39 3.51
N ASN A 316 -14.12 5.00 2.43
CA ASN A 316 -12.71 4.61 2.48
C ASN A 316 -11.79 5.75 2.96
N LEU A 317 -12.09 7.00 2.60
CA LEU A 317 -11.36 8.18 3.06
C LEU A 317 -11.35 8.34 4.59
N THR A 318 -12.32 7.79 5.32
CA THR A 318 -12.34 7.82 6.78
C THR A 318 -11.16 7.07 7.43
N LEU A 319 -10.49 6.20 6.65
CA LEU A 319 -9.22 5.58 7.06
C LEU A 319 -8.08 6.61 7.21
N LEU A 320 -8.16 7.79 6.56
CA LEU A 320 -7.14 8.84 6.68
C LEU A 320 -7.03 9.41 8.10
N PRO A 321 -8.08 10.02 8.68
CA PRO A 321 -8.03 10.48 10.06
C PRO A 321 -7.79 9.33 11.05
N LEU A 322 -8.29 8.13 10.76
CA LEU A 322 -8.03 6.95 11.56
C LEU A 322 -6.53 6.55 11.56
N SER A 323 -5.82 6.83 10.48
CA SER A 323 -4.37 6.57 10.36
C SER A 323 -3.51 7.48 11.25
N LEU A 324 -4.07 8.51 11.88
CA LEU A 324 -3.40 9.29 12.90
C LEU A 324 -3.10 8.49 14.18
N LEU A 325 -3.91 7.46 14.46
CA LEU A 325 -3.68 6.51 15.55
C LEU A 325 -2.62 5.45 15.13
N GLU A 326 -1.44 5.94 14.74
CA GLU A 326 -0.33 5.10 14.29
C GLU A 326 0.39 4.48 15.49
N VAL A 327 -0.10 3.33 15.94
CA VAL A 327 0.43 2.61 17.10
C VAL A 327 1.38 1.47 16.68
N ASP A 328 1.50 1.18 15.39
CA ASP A 328 2.26 0.04 14.87
C ASP A 328 3.74 0.08 15.29
N ALA A 329 4.35 1.27 15.32
CA ALA A 329 5.72 1.44 15.77
C ALA A 329 5.89 1.07 17.26
N VAL A 330 4.89 1.39 18.11
CA VAL A 330 4.90 1.03 19.53
C VAL A 330 4.76 -0.48 19.70
N VAL A 331 3.82 -1.09 18.96
CA VAL A 331 3.58 -2.54 19.02
C VAL A 331 4.85 -3.32 18.67
N ARG A 332 5.58 -2.88 17.64
CA ARG A 332 6.83 -3.52 17.19
C ARG A 332 7.97 -3.36 18.20
N ALA A 333 8.02 -2.23 18.92
CA ALA A 333 9.04 -1.99 19.93
C ALA A 333 8.84 -2.82 21.21
N TYR A 334 7.60 -3.22 21.53
CA TYR A 334 7.27 -3.97 22.75
C TYR A 334 7.07 -5.46 22.44
N GLU A 335 8.15 -6.24 22.41
CA GLU A 335 8.15 -7.67 22.06
C GLU A 335 7.15 -8.51 22.88
N LYS A 336 6.97 -8.20 24.17
CA LYS A 336 6.02 -8.89 25.05
C LYS A 336 4.57 -8.87 24.54
N HIS A 337 4.20 -7.93 23.66
CA HIS A 337 2.84 -7.77 23.15
C HIS A 337 2.64 -8.36 21.74
N ARG A 338 3.66 -8.98 21.12
CA ARG A 338 3.54 -9.56 19.76
C ARG A 338 2.44 -10.61 19.65
N TYR A 339 2.28 -11.48 20.64
CA TYR A 339 1.22 -12.49 20.64
C TYR A 339 -0.19 -11.91 20.76
N PHE A 340 -0.32 -10.78 21.48
CA PHE A 340 -1.59 -10.06 21.54
C PHE A 340 -1.99 -9.53 20.17
N LEU A 341 -1.07 -8.95 19.42
CA LEU A 341 -1.32 -8.47 18.05
C LEU A 341 -1.79 -9.60 17.14
N VAL A 342 -1.09 -10.76 17.16
CA VAL A 342 -1.46 -11.92 16.34
C VAL A 342 -2.87 -12.42 16.71
N LYS A 343 -3.17 -12.58 18.00
CA LYS A 343 -4.49 -12.99 18.46
C LYS A 343 -5.58 -12.01 18.02
N LEU A 344 -5.31 -10.71 18.18
CA LEU A 344 -6.24 -9.67 17.74
C LEU A 344 -6.49 -9.73 16.24
N GLN A 345 -5.43 -9.88 15.43
CA GLN A 345 -5.57 -10.00 13.97
C GLN A 345 -6.38 -11.23 13.56
N VAL A 346 -6.18 -12.38 14.21
CA VAL A 346 -7.00 -13.59 13.94
C VAL A 346 -8.47 -13.32 14.25
N VAL A 347 -8.78 -12.75 15.43
CA VAL A 347 -10.16 -12.42 15.81
C VAL A 347 -10.79 -11.44 14.81
N LEU A 348 -10.07 -10.39 14.44
CA LEU A 348 -10.54 -9.40 13.48
C LEU A 348 -10.72 -9.98 12.07
N SER A 349 -9.89 -10.94 11.65
CA SER A 349 -10.06 -11.64 10.37
C SER A 349 -11.35 -12.47 10.37
N VAL A 350 -11.64 -13.17 11.47
CA VAL A 350 -12.90 -13.92 11.62
C VAL A 350 -14.10 -12.98 11.60
N LEU A 351 -14.04 -11.87 12.35
CA LEU A 351 -15.10 -10.85 12.35
C LEU A 351 -15.28 -10.23 10.97
N MET A 352 -14.19 -10.04 10.22
CA MET A 352 -14.24 -9.52 8.85
C MET A 352 -14.97 -10.47 7.90
N VAL A 353 -14.74 -11.80 7.98
CA VAL A 353 -15.46 -12.79 7.16
C VAL A 353 -16.96 -12.69 7.39
N PHE A 354 -17.41 -12.78 8.66
CA PHE A 354 -18.82 -12.67 9.01
C PHE A 354 -19.42 -11.31 8.67
N GLY A 355 -18.66 -10.25 8.95
CA GLY A 355 -19.06 -8.89 8.63
C GLY A 355 -19.25 -8.68 7.12
N LEU A 356 -18.33 -9.17 6.28
CA LEU A 356 -18.43 -9.09 4.82
C LEU A 356 -19.61 -9.91 4.30
N TRP A 357 -19.81 -11.13 4.82
CA TRP A 357 -20.94 -11.96 4.44
C TRP A 357 -22.27 -11.27 4.70
N TYR A 358 -22.47 -10.72 5.90
CA TYR A 358 -23.68 -9.98 6.28
C TYR A 358 -23.79 -8.61 5.59
N GLY A 359 -22.71 -7.82 5.62
CA GLY A 359 -22.69 -6.45 5.12
C GLY A 359 -22.97 -6.38 3.62
N ILE A 360 -22.35 -7.28 2.83
CA ILE A 360 -22.60 -7.37 1.39
C ILE A 360 -24.02 -7.82 1.10
N ALA A 361 -24.56 -8.79 1.86
CA ALA A 361 -25.93 -9.28 1.68
C ALA A 361 -26.98 -8.19 1.92
N LYS A 362 -26.75 -7.27 2.87
CA LYS A 362 -27.71 -6.22 3.23
C LYS A 362 -27.48 -4.89 2.53
N PHE A 363 -26.22 -4.49 2.33
CA PHE A 363 -25.85 -3.14 1.89
C PHE A 363 -24.98 -3.14 0.62
N GLY A 364 -24.76 -4.29 -0.02
CA GLY A 364 -23.96 -4.39 -1.25
C GLY A 364 -22.54 -3.89 -1.08
N LEU A 365 -22.06 -3.08 -2.04
CA LEU A 365 -20.69 -2.52 -2.05
C LEU A 365 -20.42 -1.61 -0.86
N ILE A 366 -21.43 -0.84 -0.42
CA ILE A 366 -21.32 0.04 0.74
C ILE A 366 -21.11 -0.79 2.01
N GLY A 367 -21.82 -1.92 2.14
CA GLY A 367 -21.61 -2.86 3.24
C GLY A 367 -20.18 -3.41 3.28
N ALA A 368 -19.61 -3.77 2.12
CA ALA A 368 -18.25 -4.27 2.04
C ALA A 368 -17.24 -3.26 2.60
N ILE A 369 -17.26 -2.02 2.10
CA ILE A 369 -16.29 -1.00 2.53
C ILE A 369 -16.52 -0.56 3.98
N THR A 370 -17.76 -0.49 4.43
CA THR A 370 -18.08 -0.15 5.83
C THR A 370 -17.50 -1.19 6.80
N VAL A 371 -17.57 -2.48 6.45
CA VAL A 371 -16.93 -3.55 7.26
C VAL A 371 -15.42 -3.38 7.30
N VAL A 372 -14.78 -3.10 6.16
CA VAL A 372 -13.32 -2.86 6.12
C VAL A 372 -12.94 -1.70 7.04
N VAL A 373 -13.65 -0.59 6.96
CA VAL A 373 -13.39 0.59 7.81
C VAL A 373 -13.65 0.26 9.28
N ALA A 374 -14.74 -0.43 9.60
CA ALA A 374 -15.09 -0.81 10.98
C ALA A 374 -14.04 -1.73 11.61
N ILE A 375 -13.52 -2.72 10.87
CA ILE A 375 -12.46 -3.61 11.34
C ILE A 375 -11.15 -2.84 11.57
N ASN A 376 -10.78 -1.94 10.66
CA ASN A 376 -9.61 -1.08 10.84
C ASN A 376 -9.77 -0.13 12.04
N PHE A 377 -10.96 0.44 12.22
CA PHE A 377 -11.29 1.26 13.39
C PHE A 377 -11.13 0.46 14.69
N LEU A 378 -11.73 -0.73 14.76
CA LEU A 378 -11.65 -1.60 15.93
C LEU A 378 -10.20 -1.99 16.24
N LEU A 379 -9.41 -2.38 15.22
CA LEU A 379 -7.98 -2.66 15.38
C LEU A 379 -7.26 -1.49 16.05
N ARG A 380 -7.40 -0.27 15.51
CA ARG A 380 -6.70 0.91 16.00
C ARG A 380 -7.14 1.33 17.38
N VAL A 381 -8.44 1.29 17.68
CA VAL A 381 -8.98 1.61 18.99
C VAL A 381 -8.49 0.62 20.05
N VAL A 382 -8.53 -0.69 19.76
CA VAL A 382 -8.06 -1.72 20.70
C VAL A 382 -6.55 -1.58 20.94
N LEU A 383 -5.75 -1.33 19.89
CA LEU A 383 -4.32 -1.10 20.05
C LEU A 383 -4.02 0.19 20.82
N ALA A 384 -4.69 1.30 20.48
CA ALA A 384 -4.53 2.57 21.19
C ALA A 384 -4.90 2.44 22.68
N ALA A 385 -6.03 1.80 22.99
CA ALA A 385 -6.46 1.55 24.37
C ALA A 385 -5.47 0.62 25.13
N ARG A 386 -4.90 -0.37 24.46
CA ARG A 386 -3.88 -1.25 25.07
C ARG A 386 -2.59 -0.50 25.38
N PHE A 387 -2.06 0.20 24.38
CA PHE A 387 -0.78 0.88 24.53
C PHE A 387 -0.85 2.15 25.35
N SER A 388 -2.00 2.85 25.40
CA SER A 388 -2.19 3.94 26.37
C SER A 388 -2.05 3.46 27.82
N ARG A 389 -2.55 2.25 28.13
CA ARG A 389 -2.36 1.65 29.46
C ARG A 389 -0.89 1.23 29.70
N VAL A 390 -0.23 0.65 28.68
CA VAL A 390 1.19 0.23 28.80
C VAL A 390 2.12 1.43 29.02
N LEU A 391 1.85 2.54 28.34
CA LEU A 391 2.63 3.78 28.43
C LEU A 391 2.22 4.66 29.63
N GLY A 392 1.11 4.34 30.31
CA GLY A 392 0.58 5.16 31.40
C GLY A 392 0.03 6.51 30.95
N VAL A 393 -0.59 6.56 29.74
CA VAL A 393 -1.19 7.79 29.20
C VAL A 393 -2.34 8.25 30.09
N GLY A 394 -2.23 9.46 30.64
CA GLY A 394 -3.26 10.08 31.44
C GLY A 394 -4.06 11.17 30.73
N LEU A 395 -5.15 11.64 31.33
CA LEU A 395 -5.98 12.71 30.75
C LEU A 395 -5.19 14.02 30.50
N ARG A 396 -4.15 14.27 31.28
CA ARG A 396 -3.26 15.43 31.09
C ARG A 396 -2.48 15.36 29.77
N ASP A 397 -2.22 14.16 29.25
CA ASP A 397 -1.49 13.96 28.01
C ASP A 397 -2.31 14.32 26.78
N LEU A 398 -3.64 14.38 26.90
CA LEU A 398 -4.51 14.89 25.86
C LEU A 398 -4.19 16.34 25.47
N SER A 399 -3.60 17.11 26.39
CA SER A 399 -3.11 18.47 26.11
C SER A 399 -2.03 18.50 25.03
N LEU A 400 -1.27 17.41 24.84
CA LEU A 400 -0.27 17.28 23.78
C LEU A 400 -0.93 17.19 22.39
N LEU A 401 -2.21 16.83 22.31
CA LEU A 401 -2.97 16.75 21.07
C LEU A 401 -3.77 18.03 20.76
N LYS A 402 -3.61 19.10 21.55
CA LYS A 402 -4.33 20.37 21.33
C LYS A 402 -4.14 20.93 19.91
N ASP A 403 -2.95 20.75 19.35
CA ASP A 403 -2.66 21.23 18.01
C ASP A 403 -3.39 20.43 16.93
N VAL A 404 -3.71 19.15 17.17
CA VAL A 404 -4.58 18.36 16.28
C VAL A 404 -5.98 18.96 16.23
N GLY A 405 -6.52 19.42 17.38
CA GLY A 405 -7.78 20.15 17.44
C GLY A 405 -7.75 21.45 16.62
N LYS A 406 -6.65 22.25 16.74
CA LYS A 406 -6.47 23.46 15.93
C LYS A 406 -6.41 23.15 14.42
N ILE A 407 -5.68 22.09 14.03
CA ILE A 407 -5.59 21.63 12.64
C ILE A 407 -6.98 21.21 12.13
N THR A 408 -7.75 20.50 12.95
CA THR A 408 -9.12 20.09 12.61
C THR A 408 -9.99 21.30 12.34
N VAL A 409 -9.99 22.30 13.24
CA VAL A 409 -10.75 23.54 13.07
C VAL A 409 -10.32 24.28 11.82
N ALA A 410 -9.01 24.45 11.60
CA ALA A 410 -8.49 25.10 10.39
C ALA A 410 -8.92 24.35 9.10
N SER A 411 -8.89 23.02 9.12
CA SER A 411 -9.32 22.20 7.98
C SER A 411 -10.83 22.33 7.72
N VAL A 412 -11.64 22.37 8.76
CA VAL A 412 -13.11 22.54 8.64
C VAL A 412 -13.43 23.92 8.09
N VAL A 413 -12.83 24.99 8.63
CA VAL A 413 -13.06 26.38 8.16
C VAL A 413 -12.65 26.52 6.69
N ALA A 414 -11.47 26.01 6.31
CA ALA A 414 -11.03 26.00 4.93
C ALA A 414 -11.95 25.14 4.04
N GLY A 415 -12.48 24.03 4.59
CA GLY A 415 -13.44 23.17 3.92
C GLY A 415 -14.77 23.86 3.62
N LEU A 416 -15.28 24.68 4.52
CA LEU A 416 -16.51 25.47 4.28
C LEU A 416 -16.35 26.41 3.10
N LEU A 417 -15.22 27.12 2.98
CA LEU A 417 -14.94 27.94 1.80
C LEU A 417 -14.78 27.08 0.54
N CYS A 418 -14.07 25.98 0.64
CA CYS A 418 -13.91 25.02 -0.46
C CYS A 418 -15.27 24.52 -0.97
N LEU A 419 -16.19 24.17 -0.08
CA LEU A 419 -17.56 23.73 -0.39
C LEU A 419 -18.36 24.84 -1.09
N PHE A 420 -18.28 26.08 -0.61
CA PHE A 420 -18.92 27.23 -1.21
C PHE A 420 -18.41 27.47 -2.64
N VAL A 421 -17.09 27.54 -2.82
CA VAL A 421 -16.46 27.72 -4.14
C VAL A 421 -16.83 26.59 -5.09
N ARG A 422 -16.79 25.33 -4.62
CA ARG A 422 -17.20 24.16 -5.39
C ARG A 422 -18.66 24.29 -5.87
N SER A 423 -19.58 24.66 -4.97
CA SER A 423 -21.01 24.78 -5.32
C SER A 423 -21.24 25.85 -6.38
N MET A 424 -20.57 27.00 -6.28
CA MET A 424 -20.61 28.06 -7.30
C MET A 424 -20.08 27.59 -8.65
N LEU A 425 -18.95 26.89 -8.67
CA LEU A 425 -18.35 26.41 -9.92
C LEU A 425 -19.22 25.36 -10.60
N ILE A 426 -19.83 24.45 -9.83
CA ILE A 426 -20.74 23.44 -10.38
C ILE A 426 -22.01 24.10 -10.94
N ALA A 427 -22.59 25.09 -10.25
CA ALA A 427 -23.75 25.83 -10.72
C ALA A 427 -23.48 26.54 -12.05
N ASN A 428 -22.24 26.98 -12.30
CA ASN A 428 -21.80 27.60 -13.55
C ASN A 428 -21.30 26.58 -14.60
N GLY A 429 -21.52 25.27 -14.42
CA GLY A 429 -21.14 24.24 -15.39
C GLY A 429 -19.65 24.03 -15.58
N ALA A 430 -18.82 24.34 -14.57
CA ALA A 430 -17.37 24.20 -14.66
C ALA A 430 -16.94 22.73 -14.80
N ARG A 431 -15.90 22.47 -15.58
CA ARG A 431 -15.32 21.14 -15.77
C ARG A 431 -14.72 20.60 -14.46
N PRO A 432 -14.73 19.27 -14.21
CA PRO A 432 -14.22 18.68 -12.97
C PRO A 432 -12.80 19.11 -12.60
N PHE A 433 -11.90 19.24 -13.57
CA PHE A 433 -10.55 19.74 -13.36
C PHE A 433 -10.50 21.18 -12.81
N VAL A 434 -11.31 22.06 -13.36
CA VAL A 434 -11.40 23.47 -12.94
C VAL A 434 -11.94 23.54 -11.50
N VAL A 435 -12.98 22.74 -11.20
CA VAL A 435 -13.53 22.63 -9.85
C VAL A 435 -12.46 22.18 -8.86
N LEU A 436 -11.68 21.14 -9.18
CA LEU A 436 -10.59 20.63 -8.33
C LEU A 436 -9.53 21.69 -8.05
N VAL A 437 -9.02 22.34 -9.11
CA VAL A 437 -7.92 23.29 -8.99
C VAL A 437 -8.34 24.53 -8.21
N ILE A 438 -9.47 25.13 -8.55
CA ILE A 438 -9.93 26.38 -7.92
C ILE A 438 -10.39 26.12 -6.47
N SER A 439 -11.17 25.05 -6.22
CA SER A 439 -11.62 24.72 -4.86
C SER A 439 -10.44 24.30 -3.98
N GLY A 440 -9.46 23.57 -4.54
CA GLY A 440 -8.22 23.21 -3.85
C GLY A 440 -7.37 24.43 -3.52
N ALA A 441 -7.22 25.38 -4.45
CA ALA A 441 -6.50 26.63 -4.21
C ALA A 441 -7.20 27.49 -3.14
N ALA A 442 -8.53 27.60 -3.18
CA ALA A 442 -9.30 28.30 -2.16
C ALA A 442 -9.12 27.67 -0.77
N PHE A 443 -9.12 26.33 -0.71
CA PHE A 443 -8.84 25.62 0.54
C PHE A 443 -7.45 25.94 1.08
N VAL A 444 -6.40 25.82 0.26
CA VAL A 444 -5.02 26.11 0.66
C VAL A 444 -4.84 27.56 1.10
N ALA A 445 -5.48 28.50 0.39
CA ALA A 445 -5.43 29.94 0.71
C ALA A 445 -5.99 30.28 2.10
N VAL A 446 -6.90 29.48 2.64
CA VAL A 446 -7.43 29.65 4.00
C VAL A 446 -6.68 28.75 5.00
N TYR A 447 -6.43 27.51 4.65
CA TYR A 447 -5.82 26.53 5.55
C TYR A 447 -4.41 26.94 6.00
N VAL A 448 -3.55 27.35 5.05
CA VAL A 448 -2.16 27.71 5.39
C VAL A 448 -2.07 28.92 6.32
N PRO A 449 -2.74 30.06 6.07
CA PRO A 449 -2.77 31.14 7.03
C PRO A 449 -3.39 30.74 8.38
N ALA A 450 -4.45 29.94 8.38
CA ALA A 450 -5.12 29.51 9.60
C ALA A 450 -4.17 28.72 10.52
N ILE A 451 -3.41 27.74 10.01
CA ILE A 451 -2.45 26.98 10.83
C ILE A 451 -1.29 27.83 11.33
N LEU A 452 -0.89 28.86 10.55
CA LEU A 452 0.15 29.82 10.96
C LEU A 452 -0.35 30.74 12.08
N LEU A 453 -1.58 31.28 11.97
CA LEU A 453 -2.22 32.10 12.98
C LEU A 453 -2.49 31.33 14.29
N LEU A 454 -2.90 30.06 14.19
CA LEU A 454 -3.11 29.19 15.34
C LEU A 454 -1.81 28.67 15.97
N HIS A 455 -0.66 29.10 15.47
CA HIS A 455 0.67 28.73 15.97
C HIS A 455 0.91 27.21 16.05
N VAL A 456 0.39 26.47 15.05
CA VAL A 456 0.57 25.00 14.97
C VAL A 456 2.01 24.61 14.65
N PRO A 457 2.71 25.22 13.63
CA PRO A 457 4.11 24.92 13.38
C PRO A 457 5.00 25.46 14.49
N THR A 458 5.97 24.65 14.95
CA THR A 458 6.98 25.08 15.93
C THR A 458 7.89 26.17 15.36
N SER A 459 8.62 26.90 16.24
CA SER A 459 9.62 27.90 15.82
C SER A 459 10.63 27.33 14.83
N ASP A 460 11.16 26.14 15.12
CA ASP A 460 12.13 25.45 14.25
C ASP A 460 11.54 25.05 12.89
N GLU A 461 10.28 24.62 12.86
CA GLU A 461 9.57 24.25 11.63
C GLU A 461 9.32 25.49 10.76
N ARG A 462 8.94 26.63 11.37
CA ARG A 462 8.79 27.92 10.67
C ARG A 462 10.10 28.41 10.08
N GLU A 463 11.20 28.31 10.84
CA GLU A 463 12.50 28.72 10.39
C GLU A 463 13.00 27.87 9.21
N LYS A 464 12.79 26.53 9.27
CA LYS A 464 13.12 25.64 8.15
C LYS A 464 12.34 25.97 6.88
N VAL A 465 11.05 26.25 7.00
CA VAL A 465 10.21 26.68 5.86
C VAL A 465 10.71 28.01 5.31
N ARG A 466 10.99 29.00 6.17
CA ARG A 466 11.53 30.29 5.76
C ARG A 466 12.84 30.15 5.00
N ARG A 467 13.80 29.38 5.52
CA ARG A 467 15.08 29.10 4.84
C ARG A 467 14.90 28.37 3.51
N GLY A 468 13.89 27.47 3.42
CA GLY A 468 13.56 26.79 2.17
C GLY A 468 13.03 27.76 1.11
N VAL A 469 12.12 28.66 1.50
CA VAL A 469 11.58 29.71 0.60
C VAL A 469 12.67 30.69 0.17
N GLU A 470 13.52 31.14 1.09
CA GLU A 470 14.65 32.04 0.79
C GLU A 470 15.61 31.41 -0.21
N ARG A 471 15.96 30.12 -0.06
CA ARG A 471 16.77 29.37 -1.04
C ARG A 471 16.12 29.29 -2.41
N PHE A 472 14.81 29.01 -2.47
CA PHE A 472 14.08 28.91 -3.73
C PHE A 472 14.01 30.27 -4.47
N VAL A 473 13.79 31.36 -3.73
CA VAL A 473 13.77 32.72 -4.26
C VAL A 473 15.18 33.12 -4.75
N TYR A 474 16.21 32.77 -3.99
CA TYR A 474 17.62 33.03 -4.40
C TYR A 474 17.99 32.27 -5.69
N PHE A 475 17.61 30.98 -5.77
CA PHE A 475 17.86 30.17 -7.00
C PHE A 475 17.13 30.75 -8.22
N ARG A 476 15.90 31.25 -8.05
CA ARG A 476 15.14 31.89 -9.12
C ARG A 476 15.72 33.23 -9.56
N ARG A 477 16.30 34.00 -8.62
CA ARG A 477 17.00 35.25 -8.95
C ARG A 477 18.31 35.01 -9.68
N SER A 478 19.08 34.00 -9.26
CA SER A 478 20.32 33.62 -9.94
C SER A 478 20.08 33.04 -11.35
N ALA A 479 19.01 32.31 -11.57
CA ALA A 479 18.62 31.81 -12.88
C ALA A 479 18.19 32.93 -13.85
N ASN A 480 17.53 33.99 -13.35
CA ASN A 480 17.12 35.15 -14.16
C ASN A 480 18.25 36.18 -14.38
N SER A 481 19.39 36.04 -13.69
CA SER A 481 20.56 36.92 -13.90
C SER A 481 21.56 36.35 -14.93
N VAL A 482 21.32 35.13 -15.43
CA VAL A 482 22.17 34.44 -16.44
C VAL A 482 21.47 34.38 -17.82
N SER A 483 20.18 34.82 -17.89
CA SER A 483 19.47 35.05 -19.16
C SER A 483 19.48 36.54 -19.52
#